data_210e81a3555b8caed057263032c28b90
#
_entry.id   210e81a3555b8caed057263032c28b90
#
_cell.length_a   1.000
_cell.length_b   1.000
_cell.length_c   1.000
_cell.angle_alpha   90.00
_cell.angle_beta   90.00
_cell.angle_gamma   90.00
#
_symmetry.space_group_name_H-M   'P 1'
#
loop_
_entity.id
_entity.type
_entity.pdbx_description
1 polymer ?
#
loop_
_entity_poly.entity_id
_entity_poly.type
_entity_poly.pdbx_seq_one_letter_code
_entity_poly.pdbx_strand_id
1 'polypeptide(L)'
;YNHSRAWYGEGDEKIWVDDDVFPSHFGTGTEDYYNSSWAPVVIFQTPFGGAPRADQASSHGYNTFFRTRNLDGIPFSSLLRFDIELLSWVRGTVDYATTVYWYGDMGAKAVDTSGLEEAAQDLLPVPGDLSKYRRENSIEFEETTPIASSPSIHFDKQSMLGFVDGQWSGGTQLLCIGGKPGDSVEFEFNQLEDCPYQLVVYATKAPDYGIVSFSVNGQDTHIKWDGYDTKVTLSDPISLGCYSPVRGALTLKISLSGANPKAVEEKNLFGLDAV
;
A
#
# COMPACT_ATOMS: atom_id res chain seq x y z
N TYR A 1 -15.85 -0.72 -5.83
CA TYR A 1 -15.30 0.15 -4.79
C TYR A 1 -14.59 -0.68 -3.73
N ASN A 2 -13.32 -0.45 -3.52
CA ASN A 2 -12.54 -1.14 -2.50
C ASN A 2 -12.45 -0.29 -1.22
N HIS A 3 -13.02 -0.79 -0.14
CA HIS A 3 -13.00 -0.12 1.17
C HIS A 3 -11.68 -0.32 1.92
N SER A 4 -10.83 -1.23 1.46
CA SER A 4 -9.53 -1.51 2.05
C SER A 4 -8.39 -0.92 1.20
N ARG A 5 -7.19 -0.89 1.75
CA ARG A 5 -5.97 -0.50 1.01
C ARG A 5 -5.24 -1.69 0.39
N ALA A 6 -5.81 -2.88 0.53
CA ALA A 6 -5.21 -4.09 -0.01
C ALA A 6 -5.81 -4.45 -1.36
N TRP A 7 -5.03 -5.09 -2.20
CA TRP A 7 -5.48 -5.62 -3.46
C TRP A 7 -6.53 -6.72 -3.27
N TYR A 8 -7.59 -6.68 -4.06
CA TYR A 8 -8.75 -7.57 -3.98
C TYR A 8 -8.89 -8.52 -5.16
N GLY A 9 -8.01 -8.46 -6.14
CA GLY A 9 -8.16 -9.13 -7.43
C GLY A 9 -7.16 -10.26 -7.67
N GLU A 10 -6.83 -11.05 -6.65
CA GLU A 10 -6.01 -12.27 -6.79
C GLU A 10 -6.77 -13.42 -7.44
N GLY A 11 -8.11 -13.30 -7.57
CA GLY A 11 -8.96 -14.35 -8.10
C GLY A 11 -8.96 -14.41 -9.62
N ASP A 12 -9.11 -15.62 -10.13
CA ASP A 12 -8.98 -15.97 -11.53
C ASP A 12 -10.26 -15.73 -12.32
N GLU A 13 -10.14 -15.41 -13.61
CA GLU A 13 -11.26 -15.58 -14.52
C GLU A 13 -11.45 -17.07 -14.84
N LYS A 14 -12.72 -17.49 -14.94
CA LYS A 14 -13.13 -18.85 -15.30
C LYS A 14 -14.25 -18.76 -16.31
N ILE A 15 -14.04 -19.32 -17.52
CA ILE A 15 -15.04 -19.25 -18.59
C ILE A 15 -15.37 -20.65 -19.08
N TRP A 16 -16.66 -20.98 -18.99
CA TRP A 16 -17.22 -22.23 -19.51
C TRP A 16 -17.97 -21.95 -20.81
N VAL A 17 -17.75 -22.77 -21.78
CA VAL A 17 -18.37 -22.68 -23.09
C VAL A 17 -19.20 -23.92 -23.34
N ASP A 18 -20.48 -23.74 -23.65
CA ASP A 18 -21.44 -24.79 -23.99
C ASP A 18 -21.52 -25.91 -22.92
N ASP A 19 -21.04 -27.12 -23.20
CA ASP A 19 -21.10 -28.30 -22.33
C ASP A 19 -19.86 -28.48 -21.43
N ASP A 20 -19.04 -27.46 -21.27
CA ASP A 20 -17.82 -27.54 -20.46
C ASP A 20 -18.11 -27.94 -19.01
N VAL A 21 -17.48 -29.02 -18.55
CA VAL A 21 -17.50 -29.47 -17.16
C VAL A 21 -16.45 -28.73 -16.32
N PHE A 22 -15.34 -28.39 -16.95
CA PHE A 22 -14.27 -27.55 -16.39
C PHE A 22 -14.09 -26.34 -17.31
N PRO A 23 -13.77 -25.14 -16.78
CA PRO A 23 -13.66 -23.96 -17.63
C PRO A 23 -12.61 -24.12 -18.73
N SER A 24 -13.01 -23.85 -19.98
CA SER A 24 -12.06 -23.89 -21.12
C SER A 24 -11.06 -22.73 -21.06
N HIS A 25 -11.40 -21.65 -20.38
CA HIS A 25 -10.46 -20.56 -20.10
C HIS A 25 -10.35 -20.41 -18.59
N PHE A 26 -9.11 -20.44 -18.11
CA PHE A 26 -8.79 -20.36 -16.71
C PHE A 26 -7.58 -19.44 -16.53
N GLY A 27 -7.74 -18.36 -15.79
CA GLY A 27 -6.70 -17.35 -15.62
C GLY A 27 -5.82 -17.55 -14.40
N THR A 28 -5.13 -16.47 -14.04
CA THR A 28 -4.15 -16.40 -12.95
C THR A 28 -4.32 -15.19 -12.04
N GLY A 29 -5.35 -14.39 -12.27
CA GLY A 29 -5.68 -13.21 -11.47
C GLY A 29 -6.44 -12.15 -12.25
N THR A 30 -7.19 -11.34 -11.55
CA THR A 30 -7.95 -10.21 -12.14
C THR A 30 -6.99 -9.21 -12.81
N GLU A 31 -5.86 -8.91 -12.19
CA GLU A 31 -4.84 -8.04 -12.77
C GLU A 31 -4.29 -8.58 -14.08
N ASP A 32 -4.04 -9.88 -14.17
CA ASP A 32 -3.53 -10.53 -15.37
C ASP A 32 -4.57 -10.51 -16.49
N TYR A 33 -5.84 -10.78 -16.14
CA TYR A 33 -6.93 -10.73 -17.09
C TYR A 33 -7.09 -9.35 -17.74
N TYR A 34 -6.92 -8.28 -16.96
CA TYR A 34 -7.06 -6.90 -17.44
C TYR A 34 -5.72 -6.25 -17.84
N ASN A 35 -4.62 -7.01 -17.92
CA ASN A 35 -3.27 -6.49 -18.24
C ASN A 35 -2.79 -5.38 -17.30
N SER A 36 -3.13 -5.48 -16.03
CA SER A 36 -2.80 -4.52 -14.98
C SER A 36 -1.86 -5.14 -13.95
N SER A 37 -0.68 -5.61 -14.41
CA SER A 37 0.32 -6.29 -13.57
C SER A 37 0.58 -5.53 -12.26
N TRP A 38 0.67 -6.25 -11.16
CA TRP A 38 0.92 -5.71 -9.81
C TRP A 38 -0.19 -4.79 -9.28
N ALA A 39 -1.44 -5.06 -9.62
CA ALA A 39 -2.63 -4.28 -9.26
C ALA A 39 -2.72 -2.90 -9.94
N PRO A 40 -3.88 -2.22 -9.87
CA PRO A 40 -4.10 -0.96 -10.57
C PRO A 40 -3.47 0.19 -9.80
N VAL A 41 -2.21 0.43 -10.04
CA VAL A 41 -1.49 1.56 -9.43
C VAL A 41 -1.56 2.82 -10.27
N VAL A 42 -1.92 2.69 -11.56
CA VAL A 42 -1.97 3.82 -12.52
C VAL A 42 -3.12 3.65 -13.51
N ILE A 43 -3.65 4.78 -13.97
CA ILE A 43 -4.59 4.82 -15.09
C ILE A 43 -3.84 4.53 -16.39
N PHE A 44 -4.35 3.59 -17.18
CA PHE A 44 -3.83 3.29 -18.51
C PHE A 44 -4.95 2.93 -19.47
N GLN A 45 -4.68 3.10 -20.77
CA GLN A 45 -5.58 2.68 -21.85
C GLN A 45 -4.79 2.13 -23.02
N THR A 46 -5.26 1.02 -23.56
CA THR A 46 -4.78 0.40 -24.78
C THR A 46 -5.98 0.13 -25.70
N PRO A 47 -5.78 -0.24 -26.98
CA PRO A 47 -6.90 -0.56 -27.87
C PRO A 47 -7.80 -1.69 -27.39
N PHE A 48 -7.28 -2.61 -26.57
CA PHE A 48 -7.99 -3.84 -26.16
C PHE A 48 -8.19 -4.01 -24.66
N GLY A 49 -7.72 -3.05 -23.83
CA GLY A 49 -7.89 -3.11 -22.40
C GLY A 49 -7.37 -1.87 -21.70
N GLY A 50 -7.76 -1.68 -20.47
CA GLY A 50 -7.30 -0.54 -19.68
C GLY A 50 -7.90 -0.47 -18.29
N ALA A 51 -7.37 0.45 -17.51
CA ALA A 51 -7.91 0.90 -16.24
C ALA A 51 -8.20 2.40 -16.32
N PRO A 52 -9.40 2.80 -16.78
CA PRO A 52 -9.74 4.22 -16.96
C PRO A 52 -9.96 4.96 -15.64
N ARG A 53 -10.11 4.23 -14.53
CA ARG A 53 -10.23 4.80 -13.20
C ARG A 53 -9.46 3.97 -12.18
N ALA A 54 -8.60 4.62 -11.42
CA ALA A 54 -7.93 4.12 -10.23
C ALA A 54 -7.76 5.31 -9.28
N ASP A 55 -8.58 5.37 -8.23
CA ASP A 55 -8.62 6.54 -7.36
C ASP A 55 -7.35 6.65 -6.50
N GLN A 56 -6.76 5.53 -6.14
CA GLN A 56 -5.57 5.46 -5.28
C GLN A 56 -4.61 4.36 -5.77
N ALA A 57 -3.33 4.59 -5.64
CA ALA A 57 -2.29 3.61 -5.95
C ALA A 57 -2.36 2.32 -5.11
N SER A 58 -3.02 2.37 -3.96
CA SER A 58 -3.29 1.23 -3.08
C SER A 58 -4.53 0.43 -3.46
N SER A 59 -5.13 0.68 -4.61
CA SER A 59 -6.45 0.17 -5.02
C SER A 59 -7.64 0.58 -4.13
N HIS A 60 -7.43 1.38 -3.08
CA HIS A 60 -8.54 1.91 -2.28
C HIS A 60 -9.42 2.86 -3.12
N GLY A 61 -10.73 2.77 -2.96
CA GLY A 61 -11.68 3.56 -3.73
C GLY A 61 -12.16 2.87 -5.01
N TYR A 62 -12.56 3.65 -5.99
CA TYR A 62 -13.04 3.13 -7.26
C TYR A 62 -11.90 2.70 -8.15
N ASN A 63 -12.05 1.48 -8.68
CA ASN A 63 -11.19 0.94 -9.72
C ASN A 63 -12.09 0.45 -10.85
N THR A 64 -11.76 0.76 -12.07
CA THR A 64 -12.49 0.31 -13.25
C THR A 64 -11.52 -0.30 -14.24
N PHE A 65 -11.83 -1.49 -14.70
CA PHE A 65 -11.07 -2.19 -15.72
C PHE A 65 -11.96 -2.50 -16.90
N PHE A 66 -11.38 -2.56 -18.08
CA PHE A 66 -12.05 -3.12 -19.24
C PHE A 66 -11.10 -3.96 -20.08
N ARG A 67 -11.65 -4.94 -20.75
CA ARG A 67 -10.98 -5.73 -21.79
C ARG A 67 -11.96 -5.96 -22.92
N THR A 68 -11.52 -5.72 -24.15
CA THR A 68 -12.27 -6.06 -25.36
C THR A 68 -11.63 -7.26 -26.03
N ARG A 69 -12.47 -8.25 -26.39
CA ARG A 69 -12.03 -9.47 -27.07
C ARG A 69 -12.30 -9.43 -28.57
N ASN A 70 -11.95 -8.32 -29.21
CA ASN A 70 -12.19 -8.15 -30.64
C ASN A 70 -11.33 -9.09 -31.51
N LEU A 71 -10.15 -9.50 -30.99
CA LEU A 71 -9.24 -10.39 -31.71
C LEU A 71 -9.24 -11.80 -31.12
N ASP A 72 -9.72 -11.98 -29.93
CA ASP A 72 -9.75 -13.24 -29.17
C ASP A 72 -11.18 -13.56 -28.68
N GLY A 73 -12.17 -13.27 -29.50
CA GLY A 73 -13.57 -13.57 -29.23
C GLY A 73 -13.76 -15.06 -28.86
N ILE A 74 -14.65 -15.32 -27.92
CA ILE A 74 -14.98 -16.68 -27.47
C ILE A 74 -16.28 -17.08 -28.13
N PRO A 75 -16.27 -17.98 -29.14
CA PRO A 75 -17.49 -18.47 -29.75
C PRO A 75 -18.19 -19.46 -28.82
N PHE A 76 -19.50 -19.39 -28.76
CA PHE A 76 -20.34 -20.36 -28.06
C PHE A 76 -21.62 -20.63 -28.87
N SER A 77 -22.26 -21.77 -28.65
CA SER A 77 -23.44 -22.20 -29.39
C SER A 77 -24.71 -22.18 -28.54
N SER A 78 -24.60 -22.49 -27.27
CA SER A 78 -25.77 -22.63 -26.38
C SER A 78 -25.61 -21.88 -25.06
N LEU A 79 -24.41 -21.84 -24.49
CA LEU A 79 -24.17 -21.24 -23.19
C LEU A 79 -22.77 -20.63 -23.11
N LEU A 80 -22.69 -19.46 -22.53
CA LEU A 80 -21.43 -18.88 -22.04
C LEU A 80 -21.61 -18.51 -20.57
N ARG A 81 -20.77 -19.06 -19.72
CA ARG A 81 -20.64 -18.65 -18.31
C ARG A 81 -19.28 -18.02 -18.10
N PHE A 82 -19.28 -16.81 -17.57
CA PHE A 82 -18.04 -16.10 -17.28
C PHE A 82 -18.04 -15.61 -15.82
N ASP A 83 -17.18 -16.19 -15.03
CA ASP A 83 -16.97 -15.84 -13.62
C ASP A 83 -15.60 -15.19 -13.44
N ILE A 84 -15.52 -14.21 -12.54
CA ILE A 84 -14.28 -13.71 -11.97
C ILE A 84 -14.35 -13.98 -10.47
N GLU A 85 -13.36 -14.70 -9.96
CA GLU A 85 -13.27 -15.03 -8.55
C GLU A 85 -12.87 -13.79 -7.74
N LEU A 86 -13.54 -13.58 -6.62
CA LEU A 86 -13.21 -12.50 -5.69
C LEU A 86 -12.30 -13.05 -4.59
N LEU A 87 -11.00 -12.77 -4.69
CA LEU A 87 -9.99 -13.26 -3.76
C LEU A 87 -9.04 -12.13 -3.36
N SER A 88 -8.70 -12.07 -2.07
CA SER A 88 -7.70 -11.18 -1.49
C SER A 88 -6.94 -11.88 -0.37
N TRP A 89 -5.65 -11.57 -0.22
CA TRP A 89 -4.82 -12.09 0.89
C TRP A 89 -5.17 -11.50 2.25
N VAL A 90 -5.89 -10.38 2.29
CA VAL A 90 -6.33 -9.72 3.52
C VAL A 90 -7.84 -9.62 3.57
N ARG A 91 -8.37 -9.59 4.78
CA ARG A 91 -9.81 -9.36 4.98
C ARG A 91 -10.15 -7.92 4.66
N GLY A 92 -11.20 -7.72 3.89
CA GLY A 92 -11.68 -6.40 3.51
C GLY A 92 -13.10 -6.48 2.98
N THR A 93 -13.65 -5.32 2.62
CA THR A 93 -14.95 -5.20 1.96
C THR A 93 -14.74 -4.57 0.60
N VAL A 94 -15.40 -5.09 -0.41
CA VAL A 94 -15.39 -4.56 -1.76
C VAL A 94 -16.80 -4.64 -2.34
N ASP A 95 -17.25 -3.55 -2.96
CA ASP A 95 -18.43 -3.54 -3.82
C ASP A 95 -17.94 -3.84 -5.23
N TYR A 96 -18.38 -4.97 -5.77
CA TYR A 96 -17.85 -5.51 -7.02
C TYR A 96 -18.98 -5.69 -8.03
N ALA A 97 -18.80 -5.15 -9.23
CA ALA A 97 -19.74 -5.30 -10.32
C ALA A 97 -19.00 -5.67 -11.61
N THR A 98 -19.62 -6.50 -12.42
CA THR A 98 -19.13 -6.86 -13.76
C THR A 98 -20.17 -6.64 -14.82
N THR A 99 -19.73 -6.29 -16.03
CA THR A 99 -20.58 -6.17 -17.20
C THR A 99 -19.92 -6.90 -18.36
N VAL A 100 -20.64 -7.83 -18.97
CA VAL A 100 -20.18 -8.59 -20.14
C VAL A 100 -21.02 -8.23 -21.36
N TYR A 101 -20.37 -7.89 -22.45
CA TYR A 101 -21.00 -7.67 -23.75
C TYR A 101 -20.80 -8.90 -24.63
N TRP A 102 -21.87 -9.38 -25.23
CA TRP A 102 -21.87 -10.54 -26.09
C TRP A 102 -22.84 -10.40 -27.25
N TYR A 103 -22.64 -11.17 -28.29
CA TYR A 103 -23.52 -11.24 -29.45
C TYR A 103 -24.19 -12.59 -29.47
N GLY A 104 -25.47 -12.64 -29.78
CA GLY A 104 -26.26 -13.85 -29.89
C GLY A 104 -27.45 -13.67 -30.84
N ASP A 105 -28.10 -14.78 -31.15
CA ASP A 105 -29.30 -14.79 -31.96
C ASP A 105 -30.47 -14.05 -31.24
N MET A 106 -31.51 -13.65 -32.00
CA MET A 106 -32.63 -12.86 -31.48
C MET A 106 -33.40 -13.51 -30.31
N GLY A 107 -33.25 -14.81 -30.08
CA GLY A 107 -33.83 -15.54 -28.97
C GLY A 107 -32.90 -15.71 -27.75
N ALA A 108 -31.66 -15.31 -27.86
CA ALA A 108 -30.69 -15.45 -26.78
C ALA A 108 -31.01 -14.52 -25.59
N LYS A 109 -30.76 -14.97 -24.38
CA LYS A 109 -31.07 -14.25 -23.15
C LYS A 109 -29.93 -14.33 -22.17
N ALA A 110 -29.71 -13.27 -21.39
CA ALA A 110 -28.91 -13.38 -20.17
C ALA A 110 -29.67 -14.23 -19.14
N VAL A 111 -28.95 -15.16 -18.53
CA VAL A 111 -29.53 -16.06 -17.51
C VAL A 111 -29.61 -15.35 -16.17
N ASP A 112 -28.61 -14.55 -15.84
CA ASP A 112 -28.55 -13.79 -14.61
C ASP A 112 -28.67 -12.29 -14.91
N THR A 113 -29.74 -11.68 -14.41
CA THR A 113 -29.98 -10.24 -14.43
C THR A 113 -30.10 -9.68 -13.02
N SER A 114 -29.67 -10.43 -12.00
CA SER A 114 -29.61 -9.95 -10.62
C SER A 114 -28.64 -8.77 -10.50
N GLY A 115 -28.91 -7.88 -9.56
CA GLY A 115 -28.06 -6.72 -9.30
C GLY A 115 -28.26 -5.52 -10.22
N LEU A 116 -29.19 -5.53 -11.19
CA LEU A 116 -29.45 -4.37 -12.04
C LEU A 116 -29.97 -3.15 -11.24
N GLU A 117 -30.79 -3.39 -10.21
CA GLU A 117 -31.28 -2.32 -9.34
C GLU A 117 -30.16 -1.74 -8.48
N GLU A 118 -29.25 -2.60 -7.96
CA GLU A 118 -28.07 -2.18 -7.21
C GLU A 118 -27.09 -1.43 -8.10
N ALA A 119 -26.86 -1.90 -9.32
CA ALA A 119 -25.99 -1.23 -10.30
C ALA A 119 -26.51 0.16 -10.72
N ALA A 120 -27.79 0.42 -10.57
CA ALA A 120 -28.42 1.72 -10.86
C ALA A 120 -28.39 2.70 -9.68
N GLN A 121 -27.93 2.28 -8.51
CA GLN A 121 -27.82 3.14 -7.33
C GLN A 121 -26.74 4.22 -7.51
N ASP A 122 -26.86 5.28 -6.71
CA ASP A 122 -25.86 6.34 -6.67
C ASP A 122 -24.47 5.78 -6.31
N LEU A 123 -23.46 6.29 -7.00
CA LEU A 123 -22.09 5.93 -6.70
C LEU A 123 -21.69 6.46 -5.30
N LEU A 124 -20.92 5.65 -4.60
CA LEU A 124 -20.30 6.06 -3.35
C LEU A 124 -19.41 7.29 -3.57
N PRO A 125 -19.25 8.16 -2.56
CA PRO A 125 -18.35 9.29 -2.66
C PRO A 125 -16.92 8.83 -3.00
N VAL A 126 -16.21 9.62 -3.79
CA VAL A 126 -14.77 9.41 -4.01
C VAL A 126 -14.05 9.50 -2.68
N PRO A 127 -13.24 8.53 -2.29
CA PRO A 127 -12.49 8.58 -1.04
C PRO A 127 -11.52 9.75 -1.04
N GLY A 128 -11.22 10.28 0.15
CA GLY A 128 -10.14 11.24 0.32
C GLY A 128 -8.81 10.69 -0.18
N ASP A 129 -8.00 11.55 -0.75
CA ASP A 129 -6.66 11.18 -1.19
C ASP A 129 -5.76 10.92 0.02
N LEU A 130 -5.47 9.67 0.28
CA LEU A 130 -4.65 9.25 1.43
C LEU A 130 -3.20 9.73 1.34
N SER A 131 -2.71 10.00 0.12
CA SER A 131 -1.37 10.57 -0.07
C SER A 131 -1.27 12.04 0.35
N LYS A 132 -2.42 12.70 0.50
CA LYS A 132 -2.51 14.08 1.00
C LYS A 132 -2.60 14.19 2.51
N TYR A 133 -2.81 13.08 3.21
CA TYR A 133 -2.76 13.12 4.67
C TYR A 133 -1.37 13.55 5.11
N ARG A 134 -1.32 14.55 5.97
CA ARG A 134 -0.09 14.97 6.64
C ARG A 134 -0.39 15.09 8.13
N ARG A 135 0.51 14.59 8.93
CA ARG A 135 0.45 14.77 10.38
C ARG A 135 0.72 16.23 10.72
N GLU A 136 -0.12 16.82 11.54
CA GLU A 136 0.04 18.22 11.94
C GLU A 136 1.35 18.42 12.73
N ASN A 137 2.02 19.54 12.47
CA ASN A 137 3.27 19.93 13.13
C ASN A 137 4.37 18.87 13.05
N SER A 138 4.47 18.16 11.95
CA SER A 138 5.50 17.15 11.73
C SER A 138 6.38 17.44 10.52
N ILE A 139 7.53 16.80 10.51
CA ILE A 139 8.50 16.80 9.41
C ILE A 139 8.59 15.36 8.89
N GLU A 140 8.41 15.20 7.58
CA GLU A 140 8.46 13.88 6.92
C GLU A 140 9.92 13.42 6.76
N PHE A 141 10.23 12.22 7.20
CA PHE A 141 11.59 11.70 7.07
C PHE A 141 12.00 11.47 5.62
N GLU A 142 11.07 11.04 4.76
CA GLU A 142 11.37 10.83 3.33
C GLU A 142 11.58 12.13 2.54
N GLU A 143 11.24 13.26 3.11
CA GLU A 143 11.53 14.60 2.56
C GLU A 143 12.81 15.21 3.15
N THR A 144 13.38 14.56 4.16
CA THR A 144 14.56 15.04 4.88
C THR A 144 15.81 14.25 4.46
N THR A 145 16.87 14.95 4.06
CA THR A 145 18.14 14.30 3.75
C THR A 145 18.95 14.09 5.03
N PRO A 146 19.40 12.88 5.34
CA PRO A 146 20.28 12.65 6.47
C PRO A 146 21.58 13.45 6.35
N ILE A 147 22.06 14.05 7.46
CA ILE A 147 23.34 14.74 7.51
C ILE A 147 24.51 13.78 7.70
N ALA A 148 24.25 12.59 8.24
CA ALA A 148 25.24 11.51 8.37
C ALA A 148 24.55 10.15 8.34
N SER A 149 25.21 9.15 7.76
CA SER A 149 24.77 7.75 7.79
C SER A 149 25.94 6.78 7.72
N SER A 150 25.76 5.60 8.31
CA SER A 150 26.70 4.49 8.12
C SER A 150 26.66 4.00 6.67
N PRO A 151 27.80 3.68 6.03
CA PRO A 151 27.85 3.32 4.60
C PRO A 151 27.05 2.05 4.23
N SER A 152 26.73 1.23 5.20
CA SER A 152 25.92 0.00 5.04
C SER A 152 24.41 0.26 5.01
N ILE A 153 23.95 1.46 5.34
CA ILE A 153 22.53 1.83 5.32
C ILE A 153 22.21 2.50 3.98
N HIS A 154 21.25 1.94 3.27
CA HIS A 154 20.69 2.49 2.04
C HIS A 154 19.28 3.02 2.32
N PHE A 155 18.87 4.02 1.56
CA PHE A 155 17.58 4.68 1.74
C PHE A 155 16.68 4.46 0.53
N ASP A 156 15.40 4.20 0.80
CA ASP A 156 14.36 4.16 -0.23
C ASP A 156 13.09 4.89 0.26
N LYS A 157 12.36 5.51 -0.67
CA LYS A 157 11.03 6.04 -0.40
C LYS A 157 10.01 4.95 -0.71
N GLN A 158 9.45 4.37 0.33
CA GLN A 158 8.48 3.30 0.19
C GLN A 158 7.05 3.83 0.31
N SER A 159 6.20 3.49 -0.68
CA SER A 159 4.77 3.75 -0.59
C SER A 159 4.13 2.85 0.47
N MET A 160 3.38 3.46 1.38
CA MET A 160 2.67 2.78 2.45
C MET A 160 1.16 2.69 2.18
N LEU A 161 0.70 3.11 1.01
CA LEU A 161 -0.72 3.15 0.66
C LEU A 161 -1.36 1.76 0.56
N GLY A 162 -0.56 0.71 0.31
CA GLY A 162 -1.02 -0.69 0.28
C GLY A 162 -1.23 -1.34 1.66
N PHE A 163 -0.76 -0.71 2.74
CA PHE A 163 -0.87 -1.27 4.08
C PHE A 163 -2.08 -0.72 4.83
N VAL A 164 -2.85 -1.63 5.46
CA VAL A 164 -4.16 -1.31 6.06
C VAL A 164 -4.09 -0.99 7.56
N ASP A 165 -3.06 -1.46 8.25
CA ASP A 165 -2.92 -1.33 9.70
C ASP A 165 -2.13 -0.05 10.10
N GLY A 166 -2.41 1.07 9.43
CA GLY A 166 -1.83 2.37 9.75
C GLY A 166 -2.20 3.45 8.73
N GLN A 167 -2.00 4.69 9.13
CA GLN A 167 -2.12 5.84 8.25
C GLN A 167 -0.83 6.66 8.33
N TRP A 168 0.07 6.40 7.39
CA TRP A 168 1.35 7.09 7.28
C TRP A 168 1.15 8.50 6.75
N SER A 169 1.93 9.43 7.28
CA SER A 169 1.97 10.80 6.79
C SER A 169 2.52 10.80 5.35
N GLY A 170 1.90 11.56 4.45
CA GLY A 170 2.25 11.48 3.03
C GLY A 170 1.95 10.18 2.30
N GLY A 171 1.48 9.15 3.01
CA GLY A 171 1.31 7.81 2.46
C GLY A 171 2.62 7.12 2.09
N THR A 172 3.74 7.60 2.63
CA THR A 172 5.10 7.11 2.37
C THR A 172 5.87 6.94 3.66
N GLN A 173 7.03 6.29 3.59
CA GLN A 173 8.01 6.26 4.67
C GLN A 173 9.43 6.31 4.10
N LEU A 174 10.38 6.76 4.88
CA LEU A 174 11.81 6.53 4.62
C LEU A 174 12.19 5.15 5.10
N LEU A 175 12.39 4.21 4.18
CA LEU A 175 12.88 2.87 4.48
C LEU A 175 14.41 2.89 4.54
N CYS A 176 14.95 2.48 5.67
CA CYS A 176 16.38 2.29 5.89
C CYS A 176 16.72 0.80 5.78
N ILE A 177 17.50 0.46 4.76
CA ILE A 177 17.79 -0.92 4.34
C ILE A 177 19.24 -1.26 4.66
N GLY A 178 19.47 -2.44 5.24
CA GLY A 178 20.78 -2.92 5.60
C GLY A 178 21.25 -2.40 6.96
N GLY A 179 22.55 -2.47 7.16
CA GLY A 179 23.16 -2.11 8.43
C GLY A 179 23.37 -3.29 9.38
N LYS A 180 24.03 -3.01 10.48
CA LYS A 180 24.32 -3.94 11.58
C LYS A 180 24.21 -3.19 12.89
N PRO A 181 24.11 -3.87 14.04
CA PRO A 181 24.14 -3.21 15.34
C PRO A 181 25.33 -2.27 15.48
N GLY A 182 25.06 -1.02 15.85
CA GLY A 182 26.01 0.09 15.91
C GLY A 182 25.96 1.06 14.72
N ASP A 183 25.40 0.66 13.58
CA ASP A 183 25.18 1.56 12.45
C ASP A 183 24.06 2.55 12.75
N SER A 184 24.12 3.73 12.14
CA SER A 184 23.20 4.83 12.46
C SER A 184 22.95 5.75 11.28
N VAL A 185 21.84 6.47 11.39
CA VAL A 185 21.49 7.61 10.54
C VAL A 185 21.24 8.83 11.45
N GLU A 186 21.61 10.02 10.98
CA GLU A 186 21.42 11.28 11.71
C GLU A 186 20.75 12.33 10.81
N PHE A 187 19.72 12.97 11.34
CA PHE A 187 18.95 14.02 10.69
C PHE A 187 19.14 15.34 11.43
N GLU A 188 19.04 16.46 10.72
CA GLU A 188 19.02 17.80 11.29
C GLU A 188 17.76 18.52 10.85
N PHE A 189 17.05 19.08 11.83
CA PHE A 189 15.83 19.88 11.64
C PHE A 189 16.18 21.33 11.95
N ASN A 190 16.16 22.17 10.91
CA ASN A 190 16.61 23.54 10.95
C ASN A 190 15.45 24.54 11.03
N GLN A 191 15.77 25.82 11.25
CA GLN A 191 14.84 26.95 11.30
C GLN A 191 13.79 26.84 12.41
N LEU A 192 14.14 26.17 13.51
CA LEU A 192 13.28 26.04 14.67
C LEU A 192 13.33 27.30 15.53
N GLU A 193 12.19 27.67 16.11
CA GLU A 193 12.11 28.75 17.10
C GLU A 193 12.87 28.37 18.37
N ASP A 194 13.34 29.38 19.10
CA ASP A 194 14.07 29.20 20.37
C ASP A 194 13.09 28.89 21.52
N CYS A 195 12.44 27.75 21.44
CA CYS A 195 11.55 27.21 22.45
C CYS A 195 11.71 25.67 22.57
N PRO A 196 11.35 25.06 23.71
CA PRO A 196 11.39 23.62 23.84
C PRO A 196 10.36 22.93 22.94
N TYR A 197 10.79 21.87 22.23
CA TYR A 197 9.94 21.00 21.44
C TYR A 197 9.78 19.65 22.13
N GLN A 198 8.57 19.14 22.19
CA GLN A 198 8.33 17.73 22.50
C GLN A 198 8.59 16.91 21.22
N LEU A 199 9.65 16.13 21.23
CA LEU A 199 10.02 15.31 20.07
C LEU A 199 9.30 13.98 20.12
N VAL A 200 8.56 13.66 19.03
CA VAL A 200 7.80 12.42 18.89
C VAL A 200 8.09 11.84 17.52
N VAL A 201 8.56 10.58 17.48
CA VAL A 201 8.83 9.86 16.23
C VAL A 201 7.69 8.89 15.95
N TYR A 202 7.27 8.83 14.70
CA TYR A 202 6.38 7.80 14.15
C TYR A 202 7.19 6.91 13.22
N ALA A 203 7.11 5.61 13.44
CA ALA A 203 7.89 4.64 12.72
C ALA A 203 7.05 3.41 12.38
N THR A 204 7.48 2.64 11.41
CA THR A 204 6.80 1.41 11.00
C THR A 204 7.34 0.22 11.76
N LYS A 205 6.43 -0.68 12.15
CA LYS A 205 6.75 -2.03 12.60
C LYS A 205 6.54 -3.03 11.48
N ALA A 206 7.43 -4.03 11.40
CA ALA A 206 7.34 -5.08 10.39
C ALA A 206 8.06 -6.37 10.86
N PRO A 207 7.81 -7.54 10.20
CA PRO A 207 8.41 -8.81 10.61
C PRO A 207 9.94 -8.88 10.51
N ASP A 208 10.55 -8.00 9.72
CA ASP A 208 11.98 -7.93 9.39
C ASP A 208 12.68 -6.68 9.97
N TYR A 209 12.00 -5.90 10.82
CA TYR A 209 12.56 -4.68 11.37
C TYR A 209 13.37 -4.91 12.65
N GLY A 210 14.40 -4.08 12.80
CA GLY A 210 15.33 -4.12 13.91
C GLY A 210 14.90 -3.33 15.14
N ILE A 211 15.73 -3.40 16.17
CA ILE A 211 15.61 -2.58 17.36
C ILE A 211 16.50 -1.35 17.18
N VAL A 212 15.94 -0.17 17.40
CA VAL A 212 16.68 1.10 17.31
C VAL A 212 16.70 1.85 18.65
N SER A 213 17.72 2.68 18.81
CA SER A 213 17.87 3.63 19.91
C SER A 213 18.02 5.05 19.36
N PHE A 214 17.72 6.04 20.18
CA PHE A 214 17.64 7.45 19.77
C PHE A 214 18.56 8.32 20.60
N SER A 215 19.18 9.30 19.94
CA SER A 215 19.91 10.39 20.60
C SER A 215 19.48 11.72 20.01
N VAL A 216 19.28 12.73 20.83
CA VAL A 216 18.89 14.08 20.41
C VAL A 216 19.98 15.06 20.85
N ASN A 217 20.44 15.93 19.94
CA ASN A 217 21.55 16.86 20.18
C ASN A 217 22.78 16.16 20.79
N GLY A 218 23.08 14.95 20.36
CA GLY A 218 24.17 14.13 20.87
C GLY A 218 23.94 13.49 22.25
N GLN A 219 22.79 13.69 22.86
CA GLN A 219 22.43 13.09 24.16
C GLN A 219 21.59 11.82 23.96
N ASP A 220 21.97 10.72 24.60
CA ASP A 220 21.22 9.47 24.59
C ASP A 220 19.86 9.67 25.30
N THR A 221 18.78 9.34 24.64
CA THR A 221 17.43 9.37 25.22
C THR A 221 17.13 8.21 26.14
N HIS A 222 17.98 7.17 26.17
CA HIS A 222 17.78 5.88 26.84
C HIS A 222 16.55 5.09 26.34
N ILE A 223 15.95 5.51 25.23
CA ILE A 223 14.82 4.83 24.62
C ILE A 223 15.34 3.83 23.59
N LYS A 224 14.91 2.59 23.75
CA LYS A 224 15.03 1.53 22.74
C LYS A 224 13.65 1.14 22.28
N TRP A 225 13.47 1.16 20.98
CA TRP A 225 12.21 0.82 20.35
C TRP A 225 12.39 -0.41 19.46
N ASP A 226 11.53 -1.40 19.66
CA ASP A 226 11.51 -2.64 18.90
C ASP A 226 10.60 -2.48 17.70
N GLY A 227 11.18 -2.48 16.50
CA GLY A 227 10.46 -2.36 15.23
C GLY A 227 9.78 -3.65 14.79
N TYR A 228 9.93 -4.76 15.52
CA TYR A 228 9.29 -6.01 15.15
C TYR A 228 7.79 -5.99 15.42
N ASP A 229 7.03 -6.46 14.43
CA ASP A 229 5.66 -6.94 14.57
C ASP A 229 5.43 -8.08 13.57
N THR A 230 4.37 -8.86 13.75
CA THR A 230 3.97 -9.92 12.80
C THR A 230 3.34 -9.37 11.52
N LYS A 231 3.01 -8.08 11.50
CA LYS A 231 2.40 -7.34 10.40
C LYS A 231 3.13 -6.02 10.19
N VAL A 232 2.97 -5.47 8.98
CA VAL A 232 3.36 -4.07 8.72
C VAL A 232 2.31 -3.15 9.31
N THR A 233 2.68 -2.35 10.32
CA THR A 233 1.80 -1.43 11.02
C THR A 233 2.53 -0.16 11.44
N LEU A 234 1.80 0.95 11.56
CA LEU A 234 2.35 2.18 12.11
C LEU A 234 2.47 2.05 13.63
N SER A 235 3.57 2.56 14.20
CA SER A 235 3.76 2.57 15.65
C SER A 235 2.81 3.53 16.37
N ASP A 236 2.58 3.28 17.66
CA ASP A 236 2.20 4.34 18.57
C ASP A 236 3.25 5.45 18.58
N PRO A 237 2.90 6.69 19.00
CA PRO A 237 3.85 7.78 19.13
C PRO A 237 5.04 7.41 20.03
N ILE A 238 6.27 7.50 19.52
CA ILE A 238 7.50 7.27 20.26
C ILE A 238 7.97 8.60 20.84
N SER A 239 7.62 8.91 22.08
CA SER A 239 8.01 10.17 22.73
C SER A 239 9.48 10.11 23.16
N LEU A 240 10.29 11.01 22.63
CA LEU A 240 11.72 11.10 22.98
C LEU A 240 12.01 12.08 24.12
N GLY A 241 11.04 12.93 24.49
CA GLY A 241 11.18 13.97 25.50
C GLY A 241 11.18 15.38 24.92
N CYS A 242 11.49 16.37 25.77
CA CYS A 242 11.52 17.78 25.40
C CYS A 242 12.96 18.27 25.22
N TYR A 243 13.22 18.95 24.09
CA TYR A 243 14.53 19.46 23.74
C TYR A 243 14.44 20.89 23.19
N SER A 244 15.40 21.73 23.55
CA SER A 244 15.54 23.04 22.93
C SER A 244 16.49 22.98 21.75
N PRO A 245 16.22 23.71 20.66
CA PRO A 245 17.15 23.82 19.54
C PRO A 245 18.49 24.38 19.97
N VAL A 246 19.55 23.91 19.33
CA VAL A 246 20.90 24.46 19.48
C VAL A 246 21.21 25.27 18.23
N ARG A 247 21.28 26.58 18.33
CA ARG A 247 21.45 27.51 17.18
C ARG A 247 20.35 27.38 16.13
N GLY A 248 19.12 27.15 16.56
CA GLY A 248 17.96 27.01 15.68
C GLY A 248 17.83 25.64 15.01
N ALA A 249 18.56 24.62 15.47
CA ALA A 249 18.51 23.27 14.96
C ALA A 249 18.36 22.23 16.06
N LEU A 250 17.70 21.10 15.74
CA LEU A 250 17.71 19.87 16.51
C LEU A 250 18.31 18.75 15.67
N THR A 251 19.20 17.95 16.25
CA THR A 251 19.71 16.74 15.59
C THR A 251 19.08 15.52 16.24
N LEU A 252 18.66 14.56 15.39
CA LEU A 252 18.15 13.28 15.80
C LEU A 252 18.97 12.17 15.16
N LYS A 253 19.63 11.39 16.00
CA LYS A 253 20.36 10.20 15.58
C LYS A 253 19.59 8.94 15.94
N ILE A 254 19.42 8.06 14.97
CA ILE A 254 18.77 6.75 15.12
C ILE A 254 19.82 5.68 14.87
N SER A 255 20.02 4.78 15.83
CA SER A 255 21.07 3.76 15.78
C SER A 255 20.47 2.36 15.91
N LEU A 256 20.88 1.44 15.04
CA LEU A 256 20.54 0.02 15.18
C LEU A 256 21.21 -0.54 16.44
N SER A 257 20.41 -1.11 17.33
CA SER A 257 20.89 -1.70 18.61
C SER A 257 20.79 -3.23 18.63
N GLY A 258 20.08 -3.83 17.68
CA GLY A 258 19.89 -5.28 17.61
C GLY A 258 18.65 -5.66 16.82
N ALA A 259 18.18 -6.87 17.03
CA ALA A 259 16.97 -7.38 16.42
C ALA A 259 16.16 -8.21 17.39
N ASN A 260 14.84 -8.24 17.22
CA ASN A 260 13.94 -9.14 17.94
C ASN A 260 14.30 -10.60 17.57
N PRO A 261 14.35 -11.53 18.56
CA PRO A 261 14.60 -12.95 18.26
C PRO A 261 13.59 -13.60 17.31
N LYS A 262 12.38 -13.03 17.20
CA LYS A 262 11.30 -13.50 16.31
C LYS A 262 11.37 -12.90 14.92
N ALA A 263 12.23 -11.88 14.70
CA ALA A 263 12.34 -11.24 13.39
C ALA A 263 12.87 -12.22 12.35
N VAL A 264 12.33 -12.13 11.13
CA VAL A 264 12.75 -12.94 9.98
C VAL A 264 14.14 -12.50 9.48
N GLU A 265 14.66 -13.16 8.45
CA GLU A 265 15.91 -12.76 7.79
C GLU A 265 15.91 -11.25 7.44
N GLU A 266 17.09 -10.64 7.38
CA GLU A 266 17.27 -9.19 7.18
C GLU A 266 16.80 -8.27 8.33
N LYS A 267 16.89 -8.72 9.54
CA LYS A 267 16.43 -8.14 10.82
C LYS A 267 16.89 -6.71 11.15
N ASN A 268 17.50 -6.00 10.23
CA ASN A 268 18.14 -4.70 10.49
C ASN A 268 17.54 -3.55 9.68
N LEU A 269 16.32 -3.74 9.16
CA LEU A 269 15.58 -2.69 8.50
C LEU A 269 14.85 -1.83 9.54
N PHE A 270 14.56 -0.60 9.21
CA PHE A 270 13.62 0.24 9.95
C PHE A 270 12.99 1.27 9.02
N GLY A 271 11.75 1.62 9.27
CA GLY A 271 10.98 2.57 8.50
C GLY A 271 10.56 3.76 9.35
N LEU A 272 10.80 4.96 8.86
CA LEU A 272 10.53 6.23 9.53
C LEU A 272 9.44 6.99 8.77
N ASP A 273 8.37 7.37 9.47
CA ASP A 273 7.24 8.13 8.91
C ASP A 273 7.48 9.64 9.12
N ALA A 274 7.32 10.09 10.33
CA ALA A 274 7.38 11.52 10.65
C ALA A 274 7.96 11.78 12.05
N VAL A 275 8.43 13.01 12.27
CA VAL A 275 8.90 13.51 13.56
C VAL A 275 8.31 14.87 13.88
#